data_f20c7bac4dfe8fc834fc88cad77fe5aa
#
_entry.id   f20c7bac4dfe8fc834fc88cad77fe5aa
#
_cell.length_a   1.000
_cell.length_b   1.000
_cell.length_c   1.000
_cell.angle_alpha   90.00
_cell.angle_beta   90.00
_cell.angle_gamma   90.00
#
_symmetry.space_group_name_H-M   'P 1'
#
loop_
_entity.id
_entity.type
_entity.pdbx_description
1 polymer ?
#
loop_
_entity_poly.entity_id
_entity_poly.type
_entity_poly.pdbx_seq_one_letter_code
_entity_poly.pdbx_strand_id
1 'polypeptide(L)'
;AAMEEQLEIRNAEYNSRYISFNSELKEYNETAEKLQKQQSEAERAVKEQEERYQELEEKGTSLQKKEQNYQDEMGNLNQEYLRTKSHYETLVNISERYDGYNQSIRRIMEQKGVNPGIIGVVADILALPEKYETAIEIALGGALQNIVTEDNETAKKMIQFLKKNRFGRATFLPLTNIRRRNSTISPTVLEDEGVIGIASTLVQVEERFQALVESLLGRTVVV
;
A
#
# COMPACT_ATOMS: atom_id res chain seq x y z
N ALA A 1 -99.64 42.81 -49.03
CA ALA A 1 -98.63 42.38 -50.03
C ALA A 1 -97.25 42.98 -49.82
N ALA A 2 -97.01 44.28 -49.91
CA ALA A 2 -95.65 44.88 -49.81
C ALA A 2 -95.04 44.81 -48.38
N MET A 3 -95.81 44.85 -47.32
CA MET A 3 -95.39 44.72 -45.94
C MET A 3 -95.08 43.25 -45.54
N GLU A 4 -95.77 42.32 -46.08
CA GLU A 4 -95.52 40.91 -45.89
C GLU A 4 -94.23 40.46 -46.58
N GLU A 5 -93.99 40.95 -47.78
CA GLU A 5 -92.74 40.72 -48.53
C GLU A 5 -91.52 41.27 -47.83
N GLN A 6 -91.62 42.49 -47.21
CA GLN A 6 -90.53 43.01 -46.37
C GLN A 6 -90.30 42.25 -45.09
N LEU A 7 -91.32 41.69 -44.46
CA LEU A 7 -91.22 40.81 -43.29
C LEU A 7 -90.56 39.47 -43.66
N GLU A 8 -90.90 38.87 -44.79
CA GLU A 8 -90.23 37.64 -45.27
C GLU A 8 -88.75 37.84 -45.57
N ILE A 9 -88.39 38.95 -46.23
CA ILE A 9 -86.97 39.27 -46.49
C ILE A 9 -86.24 39.46 -45.19
N ARG A 10 -86.74 40.20 -44.19
CA ARG A 10 -86.09 40.40 -42.86
C ARG A 10 -85.97 39.11 -42.08
N ASN A 11 -86.97 38.19 -42.14
CA ASN A 11 -86.91 36.91 -41.50
C ASN A 11 -85.87 36.01 -42.17
N ALA A 12 -85.73 36.07 -43.49
CA ALA A 12 -84.71 35.32 -44.21
C ALA A 12 -83.29 35.83 -43.87
N GLU A 13 -83.07 37.14 -43.79
CA GLU A 13 -81.80 37.74 -43.35
C GLU A 13 -81.49 37.39 -41.90
N TYR A 14 -82.48 37.47 -41.00
CA TYR A 14 -82.28 37.08 -39.59
C TYR A 14 -81.91 35.59 -39.46
N ASN A 15 -82.61 34.70 -40.14
CA ASN A 15 -82.33 33.28 -40.13
C ASN A 15 -80.93 32.96 -40.69
N SER A 16 -80.53 33.67 -41.76
CA SER A 16 -79.18 33.51 -42.33
C SER A 16 -78.12 33.92 -41.37
N ARG A 17 -78.30 35.08 -40.70
CA ARG A 17 -77.38 35.54 -39.65
C ARG A 17 -77.35 34.62 -38.43
N TYR A 18 -78.49 34.09 -38.02
CA TYR A 18 -78.63 33.14 -36.92
C TYR A 18 -77.89 31.84 -37.20
N ILE A 19 -77.97 31.28 -38.41
CA ILE A 19 -77.26 30.08 -38.84
C ILE A 19 -75.78 30.32 -38.88
N SER A 20 -75.32 31.46 -39.45
CA SER A 20 -73.85 31.86 -39.45
C SER A 20 -73.29 32.00 -38.04
N PHE A 21 -74.02 32.68 -37.17
CA PHE A 21 -73.62 32.87 -35.79
C PHE A 21 -73.47 31.54 -35.00
N ASN A 22 -74.49 30.63 -35.19
CA ASN A 22 -74.42 29.32 -34.55
C ASN A 22 -73.24 28.45 -35.09
N SER A 23 -72.92 28.61 -36.38
CA SER A 23 -71.76 27.90 -36.97
C SER A 23 -70.48 28.44 -36.39
N GLU A 24 -70.33 29.75 -36.30
CA GLU A 24 -69.16 30.39 -35.70
C GLU A 24 -69.01 30.03 -34.21
N LEU A 25 -70.12 30.03 -33.46
CA LEU A 25 -70.15 29.68 -32.04
C LEU A 25 -69.74 28.20 -31.83
N LYS A 26 -70.17 27.28 -32.73
CA LYS A 26 -69.72 25.93 -32.69
C LYS A 26 -68.23 25.77 -32.96
N GLU A 27 -67.66 26.48 -33.94
CA GLU A 27 -66.25 26.47 -34.27
C GLU A 27 -65.42 27.05 -33.12
N TYR A 28 -65.88 28.15 -32.48
CA TYR A 28 -65.23 28.68 -31.29
C TYR A 28 -65.21 27.68 -30.11
N ASN A 29 -66.32 27.00 -29.87
CA ASN A 29 -66.42 25.97 -28.81
C ASN A 29 -65.48 24.82 -29.05
N GLU A 30 -65.45 24.26 -30.29
CA GLU A 30 -64.53 23.19 -30.68
C GLU A 30 -63.07 23.62 -30.53
N THR A 31 -62.79 24.87 -30.89
CA THR A 31 -61.44 25.43 -30.74
C THR A 31 -61.03 25.60 -29.26
N ALA A 32 -61.97 26.07 -28.42
CA ALA A 32 -61.76 26.24 -26.98
C ALA A 32 -61.53 24.88 -26.30
N GLU A 33 -62.30 23.84 -26.61
CA GLU A 33 -62.10 22.51 -26.09
C GLU A 33 -60.72 21.96 -26.48
N LYS A 34 -60.31 22.13 -27.74
CA LYS A 34 -59.02 21.69 -28.25
C LYS A 34 -57.86 22.40 -27.52
N LEU A 35 -57.96 23.71 -27.34
CA LEU A 35 -56.95 24.50 -26.60
C LEU A 35 -56.84 24.08 -25.13
N GLN A 36 -58.01 23.87 -24.48
CA GLN A 36 -58.05 23.42 -23.09
C GLN A 36 -57.40 22.05 -22.92
N LYS A 37 -57.62 21.12 -23.88
CA LYS A 37 -56.98 19.82 -23.89
C LYS A 37 -55.44 19.94 -24.05
N GLN A 38 -54.99 20.78 -25.01
CA GLN A 38 -53.58 21.06 -25.22
C GLN A 38 -52.91 21.69 -23.99
N GLN A 39 -53.60 22.64 -23.32
CA GLN A 39 -53.13 23.23 -22.10
C GLN A 39 -52.94 22.19 -21.00
N SER A 40 -53.93 21.32 -20.77
CA SER A 40 -53.81 20.26 -19.73
C SER A 40 -52.72 19.24 -20.02
N GLU A 41 -52.50 18.88 -21.30
CA GLU A 41 -51.39 18.01 -21.70
C GLU A 41 -50.03 18.67 -21.49
N ALA A 42 -49.92 19.96 -21.82
CA ALA A 42 -48.70 20.74 -21.59
C ALA A 42 -48.36 20.90 -20.07
N GLU A 43 -49.40 21.19 -19.26
CA GLU A 43 -49.24 21.32 -17.79
C GLU A 43 -48.76 19.97 -17.17
N ARG A 44 -49.32 18.85 -17.65
CA ARG A 44 -48.82 17.52 -17.19
C ARG A 44 -47.38 17.27 -17.60
N ALA A 45 -47.02 17.57 -18.84
CA ALA A 45 -45.64 17.40 -19.31
C ALA A 45 -44.66 18.27 -18.55
N VAL A 46 -45.01 19.52 -18.23
CA VAL A 46 -44.17 20.41 -17.40
C VAL A 46 -43.97 19.81 -16.00
N LYS A 47 -45.04 19.35 -15.35
CA LYS A 47 -44.98 18.75 -14.03
C LYS A 47 -44.08 17.49 -14.01
N GLU A 48 -44.23 16.62 -15.01
CA GLU A 48 -43.37 15.43 -15.14
C GLU A 48 -41.89 15.77 -15.33
N GLN A 49 -41.60 16.83 -16.09
CA GLN A 49 -40.21 17.30 -16.25
C GLN A 49 -39.66 17.96 -14.98
N GLU A 50 -40.47 18.68 -14.24
CA GLU A 50 -40.08 19.27 -12.95
C GLU A 50 -39.74 18.19 -11.91
N GLU A 51 -40.58 17.15 -11.78
CA GLU A 51 -40.33 16.00 -10.91
C GLU A 51 -39.01 15.30 -11.29
N ARG A 52 -38.80 15.08 -12.58
CA ARG A 52 -37.59 14.44 -13.10
C ARG A 52 -36.33 15.31 -12.87
N TYR A 53 -36.47 16.62 -13.00
CA TYR A 53 -35.39 17.55 -12.73
C TYR A 53 -34.98 17.51 -11.24
N GLN A 54 -35.93 17.49 -10.32
CA GLN A 54 -35.67 17.37 -8.89
C GLN A 54 -34.95 16.07 -8.54
N GLU A 55 -35.40 14.93 -9.10
CA GLU A 55 -34.71 13.66 -8.89
C GLU A 55 -33.26 13.68 -9.40
N LEU A 56 -33.01 14.29 -10.55
CA LEU A 56 -31.65 14.42 -11.09
C LEU A 56 -30.77 15.35 -10.26
N GLU A 57 -31.32 16.41 -9.73
CA GLU A 57 -30.62 17.35 -8.85
C GLU A 57 -30.23 16.66 -7.52
N GLU A 58 -31.14 15.90 -6.91
CA GLU A 58 -30.86 15.10 -5.71
C GLU A 58 -29.79 14.03 -5.96
N LYS A 59 -29.86 13.34 -7.09
CA LYS A 59 -28.82 12.38 -7.49
C LYS A 59 -27.48 13.07 -7.72
N GLY A 60 -27.47 14.22 -8.37
CA GLY A 60 -26.27 15.03 -8.61
C GLY A 60 -25.58 15.42 -7.31
N THR A 61 -26.34 15.96 -6.37
CA THR A 61 -25.81 16.38 -5.05
C THR A 61 -25.30 15.17 -4.24
N SER A 62 -26.01 14.03 -4.30
CA SER A 62 -25.57 12.79 -3.64
C SER A 62 -24.26 12.24 -4.22
N LEU A 63 -24.12 12.24 -5.56
CA LEU A 63 -22.90 11.80 -6.24
C LEU A 63 -21.72 12.73 -5.94
N GLN A 64 -21.94 14.04 -5.96
CA GLN A 64 -20.89 15.01 -5.62
C GLN A 64 -20.39 14.85 -4.18
N LYS A 65 -21.29 14.54 -3.24
CA LYS A 65 -20.92 14.25 -1.86
C LYS A 65 -20.11 12.98 -1.72
N LYS A 66 -20.44 11.92 -2.48
CA LYS A 66 -19.67 10.68 -2.53
C LYS A 66 -18.29 10.90 -3.14
N GLU A 67 -18.19 11.66 -4.22
CA GLU A 67 -16.93 12.01 -4.86
C GLU A 67 -16.00 12.73 -3.87
N GLN A 68 -16.51 13.73 -3.15
CA GLN A 68 -15.73 14.43 -2.14
C GLN A 68 -15.22 13.48 -1.04
N ASN A 69 -16.07 12.59 -0.52
CA ASN A 69 -15.66 11.63 0.49
C ASN A 69 -14.56 10.70 -0.01
N TYR A 70 -14.64 10.20 -1.25
CA TYR A 70 -13.60 9.36 -1.83
C TYR A 70 -12.29 10.11 -2.08
N GLN A 71 -12.36 11.39 -2.46
CA GLN A 71 -11.17 12.23 -2.60
C GLN A 71 -10.47 12.44 -1.24
N ASP A 72 -11.22 12.68 -0.19
CA ASP A 72 -10.69 12.84 1.16
C ASP A 72 -10.06 11.52 1.69
N GLU A 73 -10.74 10.40 1.48
CA GLU A 73 -10.22 9.06 1.84
C GLU A 73 -8.93 8.72 1.07
N MET A 74 -8.91 8.98 -0.23
CA MET A 74 -7.71 8.77 -1.06
C MET A 74 -6.55 9.68 -0.61
N GLY A 75 -6.84 10.93 -0.24
CA GLY A 75 -5.86 11.85 0.33
C GLY A 75 -5.23 11.31 1.62
N ASN A 76 -6.05 10.81 2.53
CA ASN A 76 -5.60 10.23 3.80
C ASN A 76 -4.76 8.96 3.59
N LEU A 77 -5.22 8.04 2.74
CA LEU A 77 -4.49 6.81 2.40
C LEU A 77 -3.15 7.11 1.73
N ASN A 78 -3.09 8.10 0.86
CA ASN A 78 -1.84 8.49 0.22
C ASN A 78 -0.83 9.07 1.22
N GLN A 79 -1.29 9.86 2.19
CA GLN A 79 -0.43 10.35 3.27
C GLN A 79 0.11 9.21 4.14
N GLU A 80 -0.73 8.24 4.51
CA GLU A 80 -0.32 7.06 5.28
C GLU A 80 0.68 6.21 4.51
N TYR A 81 0.43 5.98 3.22
CA TYR A 81 1.37 5.29 2.33
C TYR A 81 2.74 5.97 2.29
N LEU A 82 2.77 7.29 2.09
CA LEU A 82 4.03 8.04 2.04
C LEU A 82 4.80 8.00 3.37
N ARG A 83 4.09 8.09 4.51
CA ARG A 83 4.70 7.97 5.85
C ARG A 83 5.31 6.58 6.05
N THR A 84 4.53 5.53 5.75
CA THR A 84 4.98 4.14 5.90
C THR A 84 6.15 3.83 4.98
N LYS A 85 6.11 4.30 3.74
CA LYS A 85 7.20 4.15 2.76
C LYS A 85 8.47 4.84 3.24
N SER A 86 8.38 6.09 3.72
CA SER A 86 9.55 6.82 4.24
C SER A 86 10.14 6.15 5.48
N HIS A 87 9.29 5.62 6.37
CA HIS A 87 9.74 4.86 7.53
C HIS A 87 10.45 3.56 7.11
N TYR A 88 9.88 2.81 6.17
CA TYR A 88 10.50 1.62 5.61
C TYR A 88 11.87 1.93 4.98
N GLU A 89 11.96 2.95 4.13
CA GLU A 89 13.22 3.38 3.51
C GLU A 89 14.28 3.78 4.57
N THR A 90 13.84 4.43 5.65
CA THR A 90 14.73 4.77 6.78
C THR A 90 15.28 3.52 7.47
N LEU A 91 14.41 2.54 7.75
CA LEU A 91 14.81 1.26 8.38
C LEU A 91 15.76 0.46 7.47
N VAL A 92 15.48 0.40 6.17
CA VAL A 92 16.39 -0.23 5.19
C VAL A 92 17.74 0.47 5.19
N ASN A 93 17.77 1.81 5.12
CA ASN A 93 19.01 2.58 5.15
C ASN A 93 19.81 2.38 6.45
N ILE A 94 19.14 2.28 7.60
CA ILE A 94 19.81 1.99 8.89
C ILE A 94 20.38 0.57 8.87
N SER A 95 19.62 -0.41 8.39
CA SER A 95 20.05 -1.80 8.26
C SER A 95 21.24 -1.94 7.30
N GLU A 96 21.19 -1.29 6.13
CA GLU A 96 22.25 -1.38 5.13
C GLU A 96 23.51 -0.59 5.50
N ARG A 97 23.39 0.49 6.30
CA ARG A 97 24.53 1.34 6.68
C ARG A 97 25.28 0.88 7.93
N TYR A 98 24.78 -0.14 8.62
CA TYR A 98 25.40 -0.63 9.86
C TYR A 98 25.66 0.50 10.89
N ASP A 99 24.70 1.41 11.05
CA ASP A 99 24.84 2.58 11.94
C ASP A 99 25.07 2.21 13.42
N GLY A 100 24.67 1.01 13.84
CA GLY A 100 24.96 0.44 15.15
C GLY A 100 26.34 -0.22 15.29
N TYR A 101 27.09 -0.35 14.19
CA TYR A 101 28.38 -1.02 14.17
C TYR A 101 29.57 -0.02 14.35
N ASN A 102 30.71 -0.56 14.77
CA ASN A 102 31.92 0.22 14.86
C ASN A 102 32.30 0.82 13.49
N GLN A 103 32.88 2.03 13.49
CA GLN A 103 33.25 2.77 12.27
C GLN A 103 34.11 1.93 11.30
N SER A 104 35.03 1.09 11.82
CA SER A 104 35.83 0.20 10.97
C SER A 104 35.01 -0.83 10.20
N ILE A 105 33.98 -1.38 10.83
CA ILE A 105 33.10 -2.37 10.22
C ILE A 105 32.27 -1.72 9.12
N ARG A 106 31.67 -0.57 9.40
CA ARG A 106 30.90 0.22 8.42
C ARG A 106 31.73 0.50 7.17
N ARG A 107 32.98 0.98 7.35
CA ARG A 107 33.90 1.27 6.23
C ARG A 107 34.26 0.03 5.39
N ILE A 108 34.33 -1.13 6.01
CA ILE A 108 34.53 -2.39 5.27
C ILE A 108 33.26 -2.80 4.52
N MET A 109 32.09 -2.69 5.15
CA MET A 109 30.82 -3.06 4.51
C MET A 109 30.49 -2.16 3.31
N GLU A 110 30.88 -0.88 3.33
CA GLU A 110 30.81 0.03 2.18
C GLU A 110 31.66 -0.48 0.99
N GLN A 111 32.70 -1.28 1.24
CA GLN A 111 33.54 -1.88 0.19
C GLN A 111 32.97 -3.18 -0.39
N LYS A 112 31.90 -3.74 0.18
CA LYS A 112 31.30 -5.02 -0.26
C LYS A 112 30.93 -5.01 -1.73
N GLY A 113 30.37 -3.90 -2.25
CA GLY A 113 30.00 -3.77 -3.66
C GLY A 113 31.17 -3.84 -4.65
N VAL A 114 32.39 -3.46 -4.21
CA VAL A 114 33.62 -3.44 -5.02
C VAL A 114 34.48 -4.68 -4.77
N ASN A 115 34.36 -5.29 -3.60
CA ASN A 115 35.14 -6.46 -3.19
C ASN A 115 34.18 -7.62 -2.84
N PRO A 116 33.79 -8.45 -3.81
CA PRO A 116 32.81 -9.52 -3.63
C PRO A 116 33.23 -10.60 -2.61
N GLY A 117 34.52 -10.70 -2.29
CA GLY A 117 35.02 -11.59 -1.24
C GLY A 117 34.63 -11.16 0.19
N ILE A 118 34.01 -9.97 0.39
CA ILE A 118 33.43 -9.56 1.67
C ILE A 118 32.02 -10.12 1.72
N ILE A 119 31.76 -11.10 2.59
CA ILE A 119 30.46 -11.78 2.71
C ILE A 119 29.48 -10.94 3.52
N GLY A 120 29.90 -10.51 4.72
CA GLY A 120 29.07 -9.75 5.65
C GLY A 120 29.63 -9.79 7.06
N VAL A 121 28.87 -9.37 8.04
CA VAL A 121 29.19 -9.62 9.45
C VAL A 121 28.54 -10.93 9.91
N VAL A 122 29.01 -11.52 11.00
CA VAL A 122 28.45 -12.77 11.55
C VAL A 122 26.95 -12.66 11.77
N ALA A 123 26.46 -11.52 12.27
CA ALA A 123 25.03 -11.28 12.48
C ALA A 123 24.20 -11.41 11.20
N ASP A 124 24.73 -11.01 10.04
CA ASP A 124 24.00 -11.08 8.75
C ASP A 124 23.84 -12.52 8.20
N ILE A 125 24.65 -13.44 8.71
CA ILE A 125 24.74 -14.83 8.20
C ILE A 125 23.82 -15.77 8.98
N LEU A 126 23.48 -15.39 10.23
CA LEU A 126 22.72 -16.22 11.14
C LEU A 126 21.23 -15.99 10.96
N ALA A 127 20.47 -17.06 10.73
CA ALA A 127 19.03 -17.04 10.84
C ALA A 127 18.62 -17.75 12.15
N LEU A 128 17.98 -16.96 13.03
CA LEU A 128 17.63 -17.40 14.38
C LEU A 128 16.12 -17.40 14.58
N PRO A 129 15.54 -18.44 15.19
CA PRO A 129 14.22 -18.33 15.77
C PRO A 129 14.20 -17.33 16.92
N GLU A 130 13.19 -16.47 16.98
CA GLU A 130 13.04 -15.38 17.96
C GLU A 130 13.27 -15.83 19.41
N LYS A 131 12.81 -17.03 19.75
CA LYS A 131 12.96 -17.62 21.09
C LYS A 131 14.41 -17.87 21.54
N TYR A 132 15.36 -17.92 20.60
CA TYR A 132 16.79 -18.17 20.91
C TYR A 132 17.67 -16.93 20.66
N GLU A 133 17.13 -15.85 20.14
CA GLU A 133 17.86 -14.65 19.73
C GLU A 133 18.72 -14.10 20.88
N THR A 134 18.11 -13.81 22.03
CA THR A 134 18.82 -13.28 23.19
C THR A 134 19.94 -14.21 23.68
N ALA A 135 19.69 -15.53 23.73
CA ALA A 135 20.70 -16.49 24.19
C ALA A 135 21.91 -16.55 23.24
N ILE A 136 21.66 -16.55 21.93
CA ILE A 136 22.73 -16.58 20.92
C ILE A 136 23.47 -15.25 20.84
N GLU A 137 22.79 -14.11 20.97
CA GLU A 137 23.44 -12.80 21.07
C GLU A 137 24.39 -12.70 22.25
N ILE A 138 23.98 -13.16 23.42
CA ILE A 138 24.84 -13.23 24.62
C ILE A 138 26.02 -14.15 24.38
N ALA A 139 25.79 -15.31 23.79
CA ALA A 139 26.84 -16.31 23.51
C ALA A 139 27.90 -15.80 22.53
N LEU A 140 27.50 -15.08 21.51
CA LEU A 140 28.39 -14.51 20.49
C LEU A 140 29.04 -13.19 20.96
N GLY A 141 28.27 -12.35 21.67
CA GLY A 141 28.75 -11.04 22.13
C GLY A 141 29.41 -10.24 21.00
N GLY A 142 30.65 -9.79 21.22
CA GLY A 142 31.37 -9.04 20.20
C GLY A 142 31.68 -9.77 18.89
N ALA A 143 31.58 -11.10 18.87
CA ALA A 143 31.77 -11.88 17.65
C ALA A 143 30.72 -11.66 16.59
N LEU A 144 29.52 -11.18 16.96
CA LEU A 144 28.46 -10.77 16.03
C LEU A 144 28.94 -9.75 14.99
N GLN A 145 29.86 -8.89 15.39
CA GLN A 145 30.40 -7.83 14.55
C GLN A 145 31.64 -8.26 13.73
N ASN A 146 32.09 -9.49 13.85
CA ASN A 146 33.25 -9.97 13.08
C ASN A 146 32.87 -10.06 11.59
N ILE A 147 33.82 -9.62 10.75
CA ILE A 147 33.64 -9.59 9.31
C ILE A 147 34.01 -10.93 8.71
N VAL A 148 33.08 -11.57 8.01
CA VAL A 148 33.30 -12.83 7.31
C VAL A 148 33.77 -12.53 5.89
N THR A 149 34.88 -13.13 5.50
CA THR A 149 35.43 -13.04 4.14
C THR A 149 35.57 -14.42 3.53
N GLU A 150 35.51 -14.48 2.21
CA GLU A 150 35.66 -15.74 1.50
C GLU A 150 37.04 -16.37 1.74
N ASP A 151 38.08 -15.55 1.68
CA ASP A 151 39.46 -15.97 1.78
C ASP A 151 40.35 -15.02 2.59
N ASN A 152 41.61 -15.46 2.81
CA ASN A 152 42.65 -14.70 3.51
C ASN A 152 43.13 -13.46 2.73
N GLU A 153 43.13 -13.50 1.41
CA GLU A 153 43.62 -12.40 0.58
C GLU A 153 42.66 -11.21 0.69
N THR A 154 41.37 -11.47 0.67
CA THR A 154 40.35 -10.44 0.93
C THR A 154 40.49 -9.84 2.31
N ALA A 155 40.67 -10.67 3.35
CA ALA A 155 40.90 -10.19 4.70
C ALA A 155 42.15 -9.30 4.79
N LYS A 156 43.29 -9.72 4.22
CA LYS A 156 44.53 -8.93 4.18
C LYS A 156 44.33 -7.58 3.48
N LYS A 157 43.68 -7.55 2.33
CA LYS A 157 43.38 -6.31 1.62
C LYS A 157 42.56 -5.35 2.47
N MET A 158 41.56 -5.84 3.16
CA MET A 158 40.70 -5.02 4.01
C MET A 158 41.44 -4.54 5.28
N ILE A 159 42.32 -5.35 5.86
CA ILE A 159 43.19 -4.93 6.96
C ILE A 159 44.12 -3.80 6.50
N GLN A 160 44.71 -3.89 5.32
CA GLN A 160 45.55 -2.83 4.75
C GLN A 160 44.74 -1.57 4.47
N PHE A 161 43.51 -1.70 3.95
CA PHE A 161 42.60 -0.59 3.75
C PHE A 161 42.33 0.16 5.06
N LEU A 162 41.96 -0.55 6.14
CA LEU A 162 41.73 0.04 7.45
C LEU A 162 42.98 0.75 7.99
N LYS A 163 44.15 0.11 7.86
CA LYS A 163 45.45 0.70 8.31
C LYS A 163 45.78 1.97 7.54
N LYS A 164 45.68 1.94 6.20
CA LYS A 164 46.04 3.07 5.32
C LYS A 164 45.16 4.31 5.63
N ASN A 165 43.90 4.08 5.90
CA ASN A 165 42.90 5.15 6.10
C ASN A 165 42.69 5.50 7.59
N ARG A 166 43.36 4.82 8.53
CA ARG A 166 43.22 5.01 9.98
C ARG A 166 41.78 4.84 10.48
N PHE A 167 41.02 3.89 9.89
CA PHE A 167 39.63 3.65 10.24
C PHE A 167 39.43 2.75 11.47
N GLY A 168 40.48 2.40 12.18
CA GLY A 168 40.40 1.58 13.37
C GLY A 168 40.72 0.11 13.12
N ARG A 169 40.14 -0.79 13.92
CA ARG A 169 40.40 -2.23 13.91
C ARG A 169 39.10 -3.00 13.69
N ALA A 170 39.17 -4.10 12.98
CA ALA A 170 38.11 -5.08 12.85
C ALA A 170 38.69 -6.49 12.91
N THR A 171 37.87 -7.46 13.34
CA THR A 171 38.21 -8.89 13.31
C THR A 171 37.66 -9.50 12.03
N PHE A 172 38.49 -10.26 11.34
CA PHE A 172 38.12 -10.94 10.11
C PHE A 172 38.14 -12.46 10.32
N LEU A 173 37.13 -13.11 9.75
CA LEU A 173 36.96 -14.55 9.79
C LEU A 173 36.96 -15.11 8.35
N PRO A 174 38.13 -15.38 7.77
CA PRO A 174 38.22 -15.99 6.44
C PRO A 174 37.67 -17.43 6.45
N LEU A 175 36.69 -17.76 5.62
CA LEU A 175 36.09 -19.09 5.59
C LEU A 175 37.11 -20.20 5.27
N THR A 176 38.09 -19.90 4.43
CA THR A 176 39.17 -20.84 4.11
C THR A 176 40.02 -21.30 5.30
N ASN A 177 40.03 -20.54 6.37
CA ASN A 177 40.83 -20.85 7.57
C ASN A 177 40.00 -21.48 8.70
N ILE A 178 38.70 -21.49 8.56
CA ILE A 178 37.83 -22.04 9.59
C ILE A 178 37.78 -23.55 9.44
N ARG A 179 38.26 -24.25 10.48
CA ARG A 179 38.14 -25.68 10.53
C ARG A 179 37.00 -26.11 11.42
N ARG A 180 36.25 -27.11 11.02
CA ARG A 180 35.27 -27.79 11.88
C ARG A 180 36.00 -28.24 13.14
N ARG A 181 35.51 -27.79 14.30
CA ARG A 181 35.95 -28.31 15.59
C ARG A 181 34.85 -29.21 16.10
N ASN A 182 35.19 -30.44 16.37
CA ASN A 182 34.26 -31.37 17.03
C ASN A 182 33.92 -30.80 18.41
N SER A 183 32.64 -30.75 18.73
CA SER A 183 32.18 -30.39 20.06
C SER A 183 32.77 -31.38 21.08
N THR A 184 33.38 -30.84 22.10
CA THR A 184 33.91 -31.61 23.25
C THR A 184 32.98 -31.55 24.46
N ILE A 185 31.69 -31.21 24.23
CA ILE A 185 30.70 -31.17 25.29
C ILE A 185 30.36 -32.60 25.69
N SER A 186 30.46 -32.89 27.00
CA SER A 186 30.12 -34.22 27.51
C SER A 186 28.61 -34.51 27.29
N PRO A 187 28.25 -35.72 26.85
CA PRO A 187 26.85 -36.10 26.74
C PRO A 187 26.03 -35.90 28.04
N THR A 188 26.66 -36.07 29.18
CA THR A 188 26.03 -35.86 30.49
C THR A 188 25.53 -34.44 30.71
N VAL A 189 26.23 -33.42 30.17
CA VAL A 189 25.81 -32.01 30.26
C VAL A 189 24.55 -31.73 29.41
N LEU A 190 24.39 -32.47 28.31
CA LEU A 190 23.24 -32.33 27.43
C LEU A 190 21.97 -33.02 27.97
N GLU A 191 22.13 -33.91 28.96
CA GLU A 191 21.04 -34.62 29.64
C GLU A 191 20.56 -33.90 30.90
N ASP A 192 21.22 -32.80 31.32
CA ASP A 192 20.84 -32.01 32.50
C ASP A 192 19.50 -31.30 32.29
N GLU A 193 18.69 -31.27 33.38
CA GLU A 193 17.38 -30.64 33.36
C GLU A 193 17.52 -29.10 33.09
N GLY A 194 16.79 -28.62 32.07
CA GLY A 194 16.82 -27.20 31.64
C GLY A 194 17.76 -26.94 30.44
N VAL A 195 18.56 -27.92 29.99
CA VAL A 195 19.39 -27.75 28.80
C VAL A 195 18.56 -27.90 27.53
N ILE A 196 18.59 -26.83 26.71
CA ILE A 196 17.91 -26.78 25.42
C ILE A 196 18.73 -27.45 24.33
N GLY A 197 20.05 -27.26 24.37
CA GLY A 197 20.99 -27.87 23.42
C GLY A 197 22.24 -27.06 23.15
N ILE A 198 23.04 -27.54 22.20
CA ILE A 198 24.26 -26.83 21.78
C ILE A 198 23.86 -25.62 20.91
N ALA A 199 24.37 -24.46 21.20
CA ALA A 199 24.02 -23.20 20.52
C ALA A 199 24.19 -23.29 19.00
N SER A 200 25.19 -24.01 18.49
CA SER A 200 25.40 -24.19 17.05
C SER A 200 24.31 -25.00 16.35
N THR A 201 23.54 -25.84 17.09
CA THR A 201 22.43 -26.62 16.52
C THR A 201 21.12 -25.90 16.51
N LEU A 202 21.02 -24.75 17.21
CA LEU A 202 19.83 -23.91 17.32
C LEU A 202 19.79 -22.80 16.25
N VAL A 203 20.88 -22.68 15.48
CA VAL A 203 21.05 -21.66 14.44
C VAL A 203 20.90 -22.28 13.06
N GLN A 204 20.16 -21.61 12.18
CA GLN A 204 20.03 -21.99 10.78
C GLN A 204 20.98 -21.17 9.92
N VAL A 205 21.80 -21.85 9.10
CA VAL A 205 22.74 -21.21 8.18
C VAL A 205 22.89 -22.02 6.90
N GLU A 206 23.36 -21.37 5.85
CA GLU A 206 23.77 -22.06 4.62
C GLU A 206 24.94 -23.05 4.92
N GLU A 207 25.00 -24.14 4.22
CA GLU A 207 25.99 -25.21 4.42
C GLU A 207 27.45 -24.72 4.46
N ARG A 208 27.77 -23.72 3.61
CA ARG A 208 29.12 -23.10 3.56
C ARG A 208 29.54 -22.38 4.85
N PHE A 209 28.58 -21.99 5.70
CA PHE A 209 28.83 -21.30 6.96
C PHE A 209 28.77 -22.22 8.19
N GLN A 210 28.44 -23.49 8.01
CA GLN A 210 28.28 -24.41 9.11
C GLN A 210 29.56 -24.55 9.96
N ALA A 211 30.73 -24.64 9.31
CA ALA A 211 32.02 -24.68 10.01
C ALA A 211 32.29 -23.42 10.84
N LEU A 212 31.84 -22.26 10.35
CA LEU A 212 31.91 -20.97 11.07
C LEU A 212 31.07 -21.02 12.35
N VAL A 213 29.80 -21.43 12.23
CA VAL A 213 28.88 -21.54 13.36
C VAL A 213 29.37 -22.52 14.39
N GLU A 214 29.83 -23.73 13.96
CA GLU A 214 30.43 -24.72 14.83
C GLU A 214 31.68 -24.18 15.56
N SER A 215 32.50 -23.36 14.89
CA SER A 215 33.69 -22.75 15.49
C SER A 215 33.34 -21.70 16.54
N LEU A 216 32.26 -20.94 16.35
CA LEU A 216 31.83 -19.88 17.25
C LEU A 216 30.96 -20.37 18.41
N LEU A 217 30.02 -21.28 18.13
CA LEU A 217 28.94 -21.70 19.03
C LEU A 217 28.98 -23.18 19.43
N GLY A 218 29.82 -23.98 18.82
CA GLY A 218 29.86 -25.44 19.04
C GLY A 218 30.31 -25.85 20.46
N ARG A 219 30.72 -24.94 21.31
CA ARG A 219 31.16 -25.19 22.71
C ARG A 219 30.27 -24.47 23.72
N THR A 220 29.16 -23.89 23.28
CA THR A 220 28.21 -23.15 24.11
C THR A 220 26.92 -23.95 24.21
N VAL A 221 26.44 -24.11 25.43
CA VAL A 221 25.17 -24.77 25.75
C VAL A 221 24.14 -23.69 26.09
N VAL A 222 22.95 -23.82 25.58
CA VAL A 222 21.80 -22.95 25.89
C VAL A 222 20.92 -23.69 26.91
N VAL A 223 20.61 -23.00 27.98
CA VAL A 223 19.79 -23.46 29.11
C VAL A 223 18.60 -22.53 29.31
#